data_a931e13ff8bc9babab49ee1208ec7abb
#
_entry.id   a931e13ff8bc9babab49ee1208ec7abb
#
_cell.length_a   1.000
_cell.length_b   1.000
_cell.length_c   1.000
_cell.angle_alpha   90.00
_cell.angle_beta   90.00
_cell.angle_gamma   90.00
#
_symmetry.space_group_name_H-M   'P 1'
#
loop_
_entity.id
_entity.type
_entity.pdbx_description
1 polymer ?
#
loop_
_entity_poly.entity_id
_entity_poly.type
_entity_poly.pdbx_seq_one_letter_code
_entity_poly.pdbx_strand_id
1 'polypeptide(L)'
;MLDKLIEITGNSEKNKILVFSGTGKIFSAGADLDEVKKNGLATSPKWEILSDTIHRWPCMTIAALNGTVAGGAMGMVLACDIRISVPAANFFYPVMKMGYLPQPSDAIRLSKICGSSKAKLMLLAAEKINSKKAYDYGLVDDIVSEDNLYSRVDELCLSVSNSKNDQAKAVKKMIP
;
A
#
# COMPACT_ATOMS: atom_id res chain seq x y z
N MET A 1 -11.36 9.05 -2.69
CA MET A 1 -10.61 8.26 -1.67
C MET A 1 -9.88 9.16 -0.68
N LEU A 2 -9.05 10.10 -1.14
CA LEU A 2 -8.30 11.01 -0.24
C LEU A 2 -9.23 11.77 0.72
N ASP A 3 -10.29 12.38 0.23
CA ASP A 3 -11.25 13.15 1.06
C ASP A 3 -11.89 12.27 2.14
N LYS A 4 -12.24 11.02 1.78
CA LYS A 4 -12.78 10.05 2.75
C LYS A 4 -11.74 9.63 3.79
N LEU A 5 -10.49 9.49 3.39
CA LEU A 5 -9.41 9.18 4.32
C LEU A 5 -9.17 10.35 5.29
N ILE A 6 -9.19 11.58 4.80
CA ILE A 6 -9.08 12.79 5.64
C ILE A 6 -10.23 12.85 6.66
N GLU A 7 -11.47 12.55 6.24
CA GLU A 7 -12.63 12.46 7.13
C GLU A 7 -12.41 11.41 8.24
N ILE A 8 -11.91 10.22 7.87
CA ILE A 8 -11.62 9.14 8.81
C ILE A 8 -10.48 9.53 9.76
N THR A 9 -9.44 10.23 9.28
CA THR A 9 -8.33 10.68 10.12
C THR A 9 -8.77 11.68 11.19
N GLY A 10 -9.77 12.51 10.90
CA GLY A 10 -10.40 13.38 11.90
C GLY A 10 -11.07 12.64 13.06
N ASN A 11 -11.38 11.33 12.89
CA ASN A 11 -11.97 10.46 13.89
C ASN A 11 -11.00 9.33 14.36
N SER A 12 -9.70 9.59 14.31
CA SER A 12 -8.66 8.58 14.60
C SER A 12 -8.70 8.03 16.06
N GLU A 13 -9.37 8.71 16.97
CA GLU A 13 -9.58 8.21 18.32
C GLU A 13 -10.51 6.99 18.36
N LYS A 14 -11.45 6.89 17.42
CA LYS A 14 -12.41 5.77 17.32
C LYS A 14 -11.92 4.64 16.43
N ASN A 15 -11.03 4.92 15.48
CA ASN A 15 -10.56 3.97 14.47
C ASN A 15 -9.11 3.56 14.78
N LYS A 16 -8.91 2.33 15.21
CA LYS A 16 -7.56 1.80 15.53
C LYS A 16 -6.83 1.25 14.31
N ILE A 17 -7.55 0.70 13.35
CA ILE A 17 -7.00 -0.04 12.24
C ILE A 17 -7.61 0.45 10.95
N LEU A 18 -6.79 0.65 9.93
CA LEU A 18 -7.24 0.86 8.55
C LEU A 18 -6.86 -0.35 7.70
N VAL A 19 -7.85 -0.91 7.03
CA VAL A 19 -7.65 -1.98 6.04
C VAL A 19 -8.02 -1.44 4.67
N PHE A 20 -7.10 -1.54 3.72
CA PHE A 20 -7.30 -1.18 2.33
C PHE A 20 -7.45 -2.45 1.50
N SER A 21 -8.50 -2.52 0.69
CA SER A 21 -8.73 -3.62 -0.24
C SER A 21 -9.35 -3.10 -1.53
N GLY A 22 -9.20 -3.85 -2.62
CA GLY A 22 -9.83 -3.55 -3.89
C GLY A 22 -11.19 -4.25 -4.05
N THR A 23 -11.95 -3.82 -5.04
CA THR A 23 -13.21 -4.48 -5.43
C THR A 23 -12.95 -5.46 -6.58
N GLY A 24 -13.47 -6.67 -6.51
CA GLY A 24 -13.32 -7.70 -7.52
C GLY A 24 -11.92 -8.33 -7.52
N LYS A 25 -11.33 -8.52 -8.71
CA LYS A 25 -10.07 -9.28 -8.89
C LYS A 25 -8.80 -8.41 -8.95
N ILE A 26 -8.91 -7.11 -8.73
CA ILE A 26 -7.81 -6.15 -8.81
C ILE A 26 -7.84 -5.30 -7.56
N PHE A 27 -6.68 -5.12 -6.90
CA PHE A 27 -6.57 -4.15 -5.82
C PHE A 27 -6.70 -2.73 -6.35
N SER A 28 -5.85 -2.36 -7.31
CA SER A 28 -5.94 -1.09 -8.03
C SER A 28 -5.05 -1.09 -9.27
N ALA A 29 -5.59 -0.61 -10.39
CA ALA A 29 -4.84 -0.42 -11.64
C ALA A 29 -4.04 0.91 -11.66
N GLY A 30 -4.11 1.71 -10.61
CA GLY A 30 -3.46 3.02 -10.53
C GLY A 30 -4.37 4.16 -11.01
N ALA A 31 -3.78 5.14 -11.68
CA ALA A 31 -4.51 6.29 -12.18
C ALA A 31 -5.39 5.93 -13.40
N ASP A 32 -6.55 6.55 -13.47
CA ASP A 32 -7.39 6.51 -14.67
C ASP A 32 -6.63 7.14 -15.85
N LEU A 33 -6.52 6.41 -16.98
CA LEU A 33 -5.71 6.83 -18.13
C LEU A 33 -6.28 8.07 -18.82
N ASP A 34 -7.59 8.27 -18.80
CA ASP A 34 -8.22 9.45 -19.38
C ASP A 34 -7.98 10.67 -18.49
N GLU A 35 -8.05 10.51 -17.17
CA GLU A 35 -7.70 11.54 -16.20
C GLU A 35 -6.19 11.89 -16.26
N VAL A 36 -5.33 10.91 -16.51
CA VAL A 36 -3.90 11.15 -16.74
C VAL A 36 -3.67 12.07 -17.92
N LYS A 37 -4.34 11.80 -19.05
CA LYS A 37 -4.20 12.59 -20.29
C LYS A 37 -4.80 13.99 -20.18
N LYS A 38 -5.98 14.11 -19.56
CA LYS A 38 -6.73 15.36 -19.49
C LYS A 38 -6.26 16.28 -18.36
N ASN A 39 -5.94 15.71 -17.21
CA ASN A 39 -5.77 16.45 -15.95
C ASN A 39 -4.42 16.23 -15.28
N GLY A 40 -3.48 15.52 -15.94
CA GLY A 40 -2.15 15.27 -15.39
C GLY A 40 -2.15 14.44 -14.09
N LEU A 41 -3.14 13.56 -13.92
CA LEU A 41 -3.33 12.81 -12.67
C LEU A 41 -2.10 11.97 -12.29
N ALA A 42 -1.29 11.51 -13.26
CA ALA A 42 -0.09 10.73 -12.99
C ALA A 42 0.96 11.48 -12.15
N THR A 43 1.05 12.79 -12.32
CA THR A 43 1.99 13.67 -11.60
C THR A 43 1.33 14.48 -10.49
N SER A 44 0.06 14.19 -10.18
CA SER A 44 -0.70 14.93 -9.18
C SER A 44 -0.10 14.73 -7.78
N PRO A 45 0.12 15.80 -7.00
CA PRO A 45 0.57 15.71 -5.61
C PRO A 45 -0.42 14.97 -4.69
N LYS A 46 -1.64 14.72 -5.15
CA LYS A 46 -2.64 13.95 -4.40
C LYS A 46 -2.19 12.53 -4.08
N TRP A 47 -1.34 11.92 -4.92
CA TRP A 47 -0.77 10.59 -4.65
C TRP A 47 0.16 10.61 -3.44
N GLU A 48 1.05 11.60 -3.38
CA GLU A 48 1.96 11.78 -2.24
C GLU A 48 1.18 12.08 -0.97
N ILE A 49 0.20 13.00 -1.03
CA ILE A 49 -0.66 13.35 0.11
C ILE A 49 -1.41 12.11 0.62
N LEU A 50 -1.95 11.29 -0.30
CA LEU A 50 -2.68 10.08 0.05
C LEU A 50 -1.76 9.06 0.76
N SER A 51 -0.61 8.77 0.18
CA SER A 51 0.33 7.81 0.76
C SER A 51 0.91 8.30 2.08
N ASP A 52 1.20 9.59 2.22
CA ASP A 52 1.64 10.19 3.48
C ASP A 52 0.56 10.16 4.56
N THR A 53 -0.70 10.38 4.20
CA THR A 53 -1.82 10.27 5.13
C THR A 53 -1.95 8.85 5.68
N ILE A 54 -1.78 7.83 4.83
CA ILE A 54 -1.77 6.42 5.23
C ILE A 54 -0.57 6.13 6.14
N HIS A 55 0.61 6.55 5.74
CA HIS A 55 1.85 6.31 6.49
C HIS A 55 1.83 6.92 7.89
N ARG A 56 1.25 8.11 8.01
CA ARG A 56 1.11 8.83 9.29
C ARG A 56 -0.09 8.39 10.13
N TRP A 57 -0.84 7.40 9.67
CA TRP A 57 -1.94 6.87 10.50
C TRP A 57 -1.42 6.41 11.86
N PRO A 58 -2.01 6.86 12.98
CA PRO A 58 -1.41 6.67 14.31
C PRO A 58 -1.40 5.22 14.79
N CYS A 59 -2.24 4.36 14.21
CA CYS A 59 -2.32 2.94 14.55
C CYS A 59 -1.99 2.07 13.33
N MET A 60 -2.41 0.81 13.35
CA MET A 60 -2.07 -0.17 12.31
C MET A 60 -2.80 0.08 11.00
N THR A 61 -2.06 -0.05 9.88
CA THR A 61 -2.59 -0.02 8.53
C THR A 61 -2.25 -1.32 7.79
N ILE A 62 -3.23 -1.93 7.12
CA ILE A 62 -3.05 -3.19 6.38
C ILE A 62 -3.50 -3.01 4.94
N ALA A 63 -2.68 -3.42 3.99
CA ALA A 63 -3.08 -3.61 2.61
C ALA A 63 -3.47 -5.08 2.38
N ALA A 64 -4.77 -5.34 2.23
CA ALA A 64 -5.33 -6.63 1.86
C ALA A 64 -5.38 -6.73 0.33
N LEU A 65 -4.33 -7.29 -0.26
CA LEU A 65 -4.07 -7.25 -1.70
C LEU A 65 -4.78 -8.39 -2.42
N ASN A 66 -6.07 -8.19 -2.67
CA ASN A 66 -6.96 -9.13 -3.34
C ASN A 66 -6.69 -9.32 -4.84
N GLY A 67 -5.64 -8.69 -5.37
CA GLY A 67 -5.25 -8.78 -6.76
C GLY A 67 -4.16 -7.79 -7.15
N THR A 68 -4.03 -7.54 -8.43
CA THR A 68 -2.96 -6.71 -9.01
C THR A 68 -2.93 -5.29 -8.46
N VAL A 69 -1.71 -4.81 -8.19
CA VAL A 69 -1.38 -3.44 -7.79
C VAL A 69 -0.52 -2.79 -8.86
N ALA A 70 -0.94 -1.65 -9.40
CA ALA A 70 -0.24 -0.99 -10.48
C ALA A 70 -0.10 0.53 -10.30
N GLY A 71 0.99 1.07 -10.83
CA GLY A 71 1.21 2.52 -10.94
C GLY A 71 1.17 3.23 -9.60
N GLY A 72 0.49 4.38 -9.53
CA GLY A 72 0.38 5.20 -8.32
C GLY A 72 -0.25 4.51 -7.11
N ALA A 73 -1.01 3.41 -7.32
CA ALA A 73 -1.53 2.60 -6.22
C ALA A 73 -0.41 1.91 -5.40
N MET A 74 0.78 1.74 -5.97
CA MET A 74 1.94 1.25 -5.22
C MET A 74 2.26 2.14 -4.02
N GLY A 75 2.13 3.45 -4.13
CA GLY A 75 2.37 4.38 -3.03
C GLY A 75 1.50 4.12 -1.80
N MET A 76 0.22 3.80 -2.02
CA MET A 76 -0.68 3.42 -0.93
C MET A 76 -0.24 2.12 -0.23
N VAL A 77 0.14 1.12 -1.02
CA VAL A 77 0.60 -0.19 -0.52
C VAL A 77 1.90 -0.07 0.25
N LEU A 78 2.85 0.72 -0.27
CA LEU A 78 4.13 1.00 0.38
C LEU A 78 3.99 1.83 1.66
N ALA A 79 2.90 2.57 1.80
CA ALA A 79 2.61 3.39 2.98
C ALA A 79 1.93 2.61 4.11
N CYS A 80 1.37 1.42 3.84
CA CYS A 80 0.80 0.54 4.86
C CYS A 80 1.88 -0.12 5.70
N ASP A 81 1.52 -0.47 6.95
CA ASP A 81 2.42 -1.19 7.85
C ASP A 81 2.58 -2.66 7.41
N ILE A 82 1.48 -3.31 7.04
CA ILE A 82 1.43 -4.74 6.68
C ILE A 82 0.77 -4.93 5.31
N ARG A 83 1.24 -5.89 4.54
CA ARG A 83 0.78 -6.23 3.18
C ARG A 83 0.53 -7.73 3.08
N ILE A 84 -0.74 -8.14 2.99
CA ILE A 84 -1.15 -9.53 2.80
C ILE A 84 -1.66 -9.69 1.38
N SER A 85 -1.19 -10.69 0.65
CA SER A 85 -1.50 -10.87 -0.76
C SER A 85 -2.17 -12.21 -1.06
N VAL A 86 -2.90 -12.24 -2.16
CA VAL A 86 -3.34 -13.50 -2.79
C VAL A 86 -2.33 -13.95 -3.84
N PRO A 87 -2.26 -15.27 -4.17
CA PRO A 87 -1.31 -15.80 -5.16
C PRO A 87 -1.45 -15.17 -6.55
N ALA A 88 -2.65 -14.78 -6.95
CA ALA A 88 -2.95 -14.21 -8.27
C ALA A 88 -2.48 -12.75 -8.43
N ALA A 89 -2.09 -12.07 -7.36
CA ALA A 89 -1.68 -10.67 -7.43
C ALA A 89 -0.35 -10.47 -8.17
N ASN A 90 -0.25 -9.33 -8.84
CA ASN A 90 0.98 -8.87 -9.48
C ASN A 90 1.25 -7.43 -9.08
N PHE A 91 2.52 -7.05 -9.08
CA PHE A 91 2.99 -5.75 -8.65
C PHE A 91 3.87 -5.14 -9.73
N PHE A 92 3.59 -3.91 -10.14
CA PHE A 92 4.42 -3.19 -11.08
C PHE A 92 4.22 -1.68 -11.01
N TYR A 93 5.31 -0.95 -11.18
CA TYR A 93 5.32 0.51 -11.16
C TYR A 93 6.04 1.03 -12.41
N PRO A 94 5.37 1.06 -13.57
CA PRO A 94 6.02 1.23 -14.88
C PRO A 94 6.36 2.69 -15.20
N VAL A 95 6.90 3.46 -14.26
CA VAL A 95 7.21 4.88 -14.39
C VAL A 95 8.14 5.17 -15.55
N MET A 96 9.17 4.34 -15.76
CA MET A 96 10.11 4.50 -16.89
C MET A 96 9.43 4.29 -18.25
N LYS A 97 8.48 3.33 -18.34
CA LYS A 97 7.73 3.09 -19.58
C LYS A 97 6.72 4.20 -19.87
N MET A 98 6.24 4.85 -18.83
CA MET A 98 5.24 5.92 -18.92
C MET A 98 5.86 7.32 -19.01
N GLY A 99 7.17 7.46 -18.81
CA GLY A 99 7.87 8.74 -18.84
C GLY A 99 7.60 9.65 -17.62
N TYR A 100 7.20 9.05 -16.47
CA TYR A 100 6.95 9.79 -15.24
C TYR A 100 7.99 9.44 -14.16
N LEU A 101 8.09 10.29 -13.15
CA LEU A 101 8.80 9.95 -11.91
C LEU A 101 7.83 9.31 -10.92
N PRO A 102 8.29 8.36 -10.09
CA PRO A 102 7.50 7.90 -8.95
C PRO A 102 7.32 9.07 -7.96
N GLN A 103 6.34 8.98 -7.07
CA GLN A 103 6.25 9.93 -5.97
C GLN A 103 7.53 9.83 -5.11
N PRO A 104 8.02 10.94 -4.55
CA PRO A 104 9.28 10.96 -3.81
C PRO A 104 9.34 9.94 -2.67
N SER A 105 8.26 9.80 -1.90
CA SER A 105 8.18 8.86 -0.79
C SER A 105 8.15 7.39 -1.24
N ASP A 106 7.61 7.10 -2.44
CA ASP A 106 7.45 5.73 -2.94
C ASP A 106 8.80 5.05 -3.18
N ALA A 107 9.75 5.76 -3.82
CA ALA A 107 11.08 5.23 -4.06
C ALA A 107 11.84 4.96 -2.76
N ILE A 108 11.67 5.85 -1.77
CA ILE A 108 12.29 5.72 -0.45
C ILE A 108 11.69 4.52 0.30
N ARG A 109 10.35 4.42 0.36
CA ARG A 109 9.64 3.33 1.05
C ARG A 109 9.94 1.98 0.40
N LEU A 110 9.89 1.90 -0.94
CA LEU A 110 10.22 0.66 -1.65
C LEU A 110 11.66 0.22 -1.37
N SER A 111 12.61 1.16 -1.35
CA SER A 111 14.01 0.85 -1.03
C SER A 111 14.20 0.40 0.42
N LYS A 112 13.46 0.98 1.38
CA LYS A 112 13.49 0.54 2.78
C LYS A 112 12.90 -0.86 2.97
N ILE A 113 11.82 -1.17 2.25
CA ILE A 113 11.11 -2.45 2.36
C ILE A 113 11.90 -3.58 1.66
N CYS A 114 12.29 -3.38 0.41
CA CYS A 114 12.84 -4.42 -0.46
C CYS A 114 14.37 -4.36 -0.62
N GLY A 115 14.99 -3.30 -0.17
CA GLY A 115 16.38 -2.98 -0.47
C GLY A 115 16.56 -2.29 -1.83
N SER A 116 17.65 -1.52 -1.94
CA SER A 116 17.93 -0.64 -3.09
C SER A 116 17.97 -1.38 -4.45
N SER A 117 18.54 -2.59 -4.48
CA SER A 117 18.64 -3.38 -5.73
C SER A 117 17.26 -3.74 -6.28
N LYS A 118 16.34 -4.24 -5.43
CA LYS A 118 14.99 -4.64 -5.82
C LYS A 118 14.14 -3.44 -6.20
N ALA A 119 14.29 -2.32 -5.49
CA ALA A 119 13.65 -1.06 -5.85
C ALA A 119 14.07 -0.61 -7.27
N LYS A 120 15.35 -0.71 -7.62
CA LYS A 120 15.84 -0.40 -8.97
C LYS A 120 15.29 -1.35 -10.03
N LEU A 121 15.17 -2.66 -9.75
CA LEU A 121 14.52 -3.61 -10.67
C LEU A 121 13.07 -3.20 -10.97
N MET A 122 12.32 -2.83 -9.95
CA MET A 122 10.91 -2.45 -10.13
C MET A 122 10.74 -1.07 -10.79
N LEU A 123 11.54 -0.07 -10.39
CA LEU A 123 11.37 1.31 -10.86
C LEU A 123 12.14 1.59 -12.15
N LEU A 124 13.44 1.23 -12.25
CA LEU A 124 14.26 1.53 -13.43
C LEU A 124 14.07 0.49 -14.52
N ALA A 125 14.11 -0.81 -14.20
CA ALA A 125 13.90 -1.86 -15.19
C ALA A 125 12.40 -2.09 -15.48
N ALA A 126 11.49 -1.43 -14.74
CA ALA A 126 10.04 -1.57 -14.87
C ALA A 126 9.59 -3.05 -14.77
N GLU A 127 10.22 -3.81 -13.89
CA GLU A 127 9.94 -5.22 -13.70
C GLU A 127 8.54 -5.39 -13.08
N LYS A 128 7.75 -6.29 -13.67
CA LYS A 128 6.50 -6.80 -13.10
C LYS A 128 6.81 -8.06 -12.33
N ILE A 129 6.44 -8.11 -11.06
CA ILE A 129 6.66 -9.25 -10.18
C ILE A 129 5.32 -9.85 -9.73
N ASN A 130 5.27 -11.17 -9.53
CA ASN A 130 4.13 -11.87 -8.94
C ASN A 130 4.22 -11.88 -7.40
N SER A 131 3.18 -12.38 -6.74
CA SER A 131 3.10 -12.45 -5.27
C SER A 131 4.28 -13.21 -4.65
N LYS A 132 4.69 -14.35 -5.25
CA LYS A 132 5.81 -15.14 -4.72
C LYS A 132 7.10 -14.31 -4.71
N LYS A 133 7.42 -13.66 -5.83
CA LYS A 133 8.60 -12.79 -5.94
C LYS A 133 8.49 -11.56 -5.05
N ALA A 134 7.28 -11.01 -4.88
CA ALA A 134 7.02 -9.91 -3.97
C ALA A 134 7.28 -10.30 -2.51
N TYR A 135 6.90 -11.51 -2.11
CA TYR A 135 7.22 -12.09 -0.80
C TYR A 135 8.73 -12.28 -0.63
N ASP A 136 9.39 -12.87 -1.62
CA ASP A 136 10.86 -13.09 -1.58
C ASP A 136 11.65 -11.75 -1.52
N TYR A 137 11.06 -10.66 -2.01
CA TYR A 137 11.63 -9.31 -1.93
C TYR A 137 11.32 -8.60 -0.60
N GLY A 138 10.45 -9.15 0.23
CA GLY A 138 9.94 -8.51 1.44
C GLY A 138 8.89 -7.42 1.18
N LEU A 139 8.40 -7.30 -0.08
CA LEU A 139 7.32 -6.37 -0.41
C LEU A 139 5.97 -6.82 0.16
N VAL A 140 5.76 -8.11 0.28
CA VAL A 140 4.56 -8.74 0.83
C VAL A 140 4.96 -9.54 2.07
N ASP A 141 4.20 -9.41 3.13
CA ASP A 141 4.51 -10.02 4.43
C ASP A 141 3.91 -11.44 4.56
N ASP A 142 2.81 -11.73 3.82
CA ASP A 142 2.18 -13.04 3.81
C ASP A 142 1.41 -13.27 2.49
N ILE A 143 1.29 -14.56 2.08
CA ILE A 143 0.49 -14.95 0.90
C ILE A 143 -0.51 -16.01 1.35
N VAL A 144 -1.79 -15.71 1.20
CA VAL A 144 -2.90 -16.59 1.57
C VAL A 144 -3.86 -16.78 0.39
N SER A 145 -4.66 -17.84 0.41
CA SER A 145 -5.70 -18.04 -0.62
C SER A 145 -6.69 -16.88 -0.63
N GLU A 146 -7.36 -16.67 -1.77
CA GLU A 146 -8.36 -15.62 -1.93
C GLU A 146 -9.45 -15.71 -0.85
N ASP A 147 -9.92 -16.93 -0.54
CA ASP A 147 -10.95 -17.17 0.47
C ASP A 147 -10.48 -16.83 1.90
N ASN A 148 -9.17 -16.92 2.16
CA ASN A 148 -8.59 -16.70 3.49
C ASN A 148 -8.05 -15.27 3.68
N LEU A 149 -8.09 -14.41 2.67
CA LEU A 149 -7.49 -13.08 2.75
C LEU A 149 -8.05 -12.26 3.93
N TYR A 150 -9.35 -12.18 4.03
CA TYR A 150 -9.98 -11.36 5.06
C TYR A 150 -9.93 -12.01 6.44
N SER A 151 -10.04 -13.33 6.55
CA SER A 151 -9.85 -14.02 7.84
C SER A 151 -8.43 -13.83 8.38
N ARG A 152 -7.42 -13.85 7.51
CA ARG A 152 -6.04 -13.57 7.90
C ARG A 152 -5.86 -12.12 8.37
N VAL A 153 -6.47 -11.17 7.70
CA VAL A 153 -6.47 -9.76 8.12
C VAL A 153 -7.13 -9.60 9.49
N ASP A 154 -8.28 -10.25 9.71
CA ASP A 154 -8.99 -10.20 10.99
C ASP A 154 -8.16 -10.78 12.14
N GLU A 155 -7.47 -11.90 11.92
CA GLU A 155 -6.52 -12.47 12.89
C GLU A 155 -5.45 -11.45 13.31
N LEU A 156 -4.82 -10.76 12.34
CA LEU A 156 -3.81 -9.74 12.61
C LEU A 156 -4.38 -8.53 13.37
N CYS A 157 -5.65 -8.24 13.15
CA CYS A 157 -6.33 -7.13 13.81
C CYS A 157 -6.67 -7.40 15.28
N LEU A 158 -6.80 -8.68 15.70
CA LEU A 158 -7.32 -9.05 17.03
C LEU A 158 -6.55 -8.40 18.18
N SER A 159 -5.20 -8.45 18.16
CA SER A 159 -4.38 -7.90 19.24
C SER A 159 -4.54 -6.39 19.37
N VAL A 160 -4.58 -5.67 18.25
CA VAL A 160 -4.75 -4.22 18.22
C VAL A 160 -6.18 -3.84 18.61
N SER A 161 -7.19 -4.57 18.13
CA SER A 161 -8.60 -4.32 18.46
C SER A 161 -8.86 -4.45 19.95
N ASN A 162 -8.24 -5.44 20.59
CA ASN A 162 -8.38 -5.72 22.02
C ASN A 162 -7.47 -4.85 22.92
N SER A 163 -6.52 -4.12 22.36
CA SER A 163 -5.59 -3.26 23.11
C SER A 163 -6.25 -1.93 23.51
N LYS A 164 -5.61 -1.20 24.42
CA LYS A 164 -5.92 0.22 24.63
C LYS A 164 -5.42 1.05 23.44
N ASN A 165 -6.18 2.08 23.04
CA ASN A 165 -5.82 2.93 21.90
C ASN A 165 -4.40 3.50 22.00
N ASP A 166 -4.04 4.00 23.16
CA ASP A 166 -2.74 4.65 23.37
C ASP A 166 -1.59 3.65 23.32
N GLN A 167 -1.83 2.39 23.70
CA GLN A 167 -0.81 1.34 23.63
C GLN A 167 -0.44 1.03 22.18
N ALA A 168 -1.43 0.82 21.30
CA ALA A 168 -1.16 0.53 19.88
C ALA A 168 -0.41 1.70 19.19
N LYS A 169 -0.84 2.94 19.48
CA LYS A 169 -0.17 4.15 18.99
C LYS A 169 1.28 4.25 19.49
N ALA A 170 1.51 3.97 20.76
CA ALA A 170 2.83 4.02 21.36
C ALA A 170 3.77 2.99 20.74
N VAL A 171 3.30 1.74 20.56
CA VAL A 171 4.09 0.67 19.93
C VAL A 171 4.46 1.05 18.50
N LYS A 172 3.49 1.51 17.68
CA LYS A 172 3.79 1.93 16.30
C LYS A 172 4.83 3.04 16.26
N LYS A 173 4.73 4.03 17.15
CA LYS A 173 5.69 5.16 17.22
C LYS A 173 7.11 4.73 17.59
N MET A 174 7.29 3.60 18.25
CA MET A 174 8.61 3.08 18.62
C MET A 174 9.31 2.36 17.45
N ILE A 175 8.56 2.01 16.41
CA ILE A 175 9.09 1.35 15.20
C ILE A 175 9.42 2.44 14.18
N PRO A 176 10.68 2.55 13.72
CA PRO A 176 11.14 3.63 12.83
C PRO A 176 10.56 3.55 11.41
#